data_480b2c2f940b28badd5833ea0d393f75
#
_entry.id   480b2c2f940b28badd5833ea0d393f75
#
_cell.length_a   1.000
_cell.length_b   1.000
_cell.length_c   1.000
_cell.angle_alpha   90.00
_cell.angle_beta   90.00
_cell.angle_gamma   90.00
#
_symmetry.space_group_name_H-M   'P 1'
#
loop_
_entity.id
_entity.type
_entity.pdbx_description
1 polymer ?
#
loop_
_entity_poly.entity_id
_entity_poly.type
_entity_poly.pdbx_seq_one_letter_code
_entity_poly.pdbx_strand_id
1 'polypeptide(L)'
;MNRGIIRKKQIKYIDENDYNRVFVISDLHGYYELFLKFIEKVNLQKDDLLINLGDTCDRGTQSYELYLKYDKMIKQGYNILHILGNHEDMLLTTVYTLDFDRLEHWFINGGEKTIESFKRVTGLSTGDFFDLEKNKFLIDFLSSFPTLIVSNKTIFTHAAYNPDLPPEKQEEYFLIWNRENFWDRNKTGKAIYFGHTPSKKENHTIVYYPNNCTCIDLGTYRYNKMGGIEIKSKEEYYIEMLYQGDGKTRFVLGEVTGDNPLICFGINPSNAKIVDNKLQTDKTIKKIRYIADMEKKYDGWIMLNLYAQVTSEPNNLDKVFNNNLHSKNIDEIEKILNRFPN
;
A
#
# COMPACT_ATOMS: atom_id res chain seq x y z
N MET A 1 -0.48 27.35 24.41
CA MET A 1 -1.08 27.29 23.06
C MET A 1 -2.22 26.31 23.10
N ASN A 2 -3.39 26.68 22.66
CA ASN A 2 -4.57 25.82 22.67
C ASN A 2 -4.43 24.79 21.52
N ARG A 3 -3.94 23.59 21.82
CA ARG A 3 -3.74 22.50 20.83
C ARG A 3 -5.05 21.72 20.53
N GLY A 4 -6.18 22.24 20.94
CA GLY A 4 -7.48 21.58 20.86
C GLY A 4 -8.30 21.91 19.62
N ILE A 5 -7.71 21.97 18.43
CA ILE A 5 -8.51 22.02 17.19
C ILE A 5 -8.83 20.59 16.79
N ILE A 6 -9.95 20.11 17.29
CA ILE A 6 -10.58 18.91 16.72
C ILE A 6 -10.89 19.23 15.25
N ARG A 7 -10.30 18.48 14.34
CA ARG A 7 -10.56 18.59 12.91
C ARG A 7 -12.06 18.42 12.64
N LYS A 8 -12.63 19.29 11.82
CA LYS A 8 -14.03 19.14 11.38
C LYS A 8 -14.11 18.08 10.28
N LYS A 9 -15.09 17.19 10.38
CA LYS A 9 -15.47 16.28 9.27
C LYS A 9 -15.60 17.07 7.97
N GLN A 10 -14.93 16.62 6.94
CA GLN A 10 -14.97 17.24 5.61
C GLN A 10 -15.53 16.23 4.60
N ILE A 11 -16.47 16.69 3.79
CA ILE A 11 -17.03 15.92 2.67
C ILE A 11 -16.59 16.60 1.38
N LYS A 12 -16.01 15.82 0.48
CA LYS A 12 -15.66 16.29 -0.86
C LYS A 12 -16.67 15.75 -1.88
N TYR A 13 -17.28 16.63 -2.66
CA TYR A 13 -18.14 16.24 -3.78
C TYR A 13 -17.37 16.36 -5.09
N ILE A 14 -17.52 15.38 -5.97
CA ILE A 14 -16.87 15.32 -7.29
C ILE A 14 -17.86 14.82 -8.35
N ASP A 15 -17.58 15.06 -9.63
CA ASP A 15 -18.21 14.35 -10.74
C ASP A 15 -17.16 13.43 -11.41
N GLU A 16 -17.44 12.13 -11.49
CA GLU A 16 -16.56 11.16 -12.13
C GLU A 16 -16.40 11.42 -13.63
N ASN A 17 -17.35 12.12 -14.25
CA ASN A 17 -17.30 12.44 -15.67
C ASN A 17 -16.26 13.52 -16.02
N ASP A 18 -15.77 14.27 -15.02
CA ASP A 18 -14.70 15.26 -15.20
C ASP A 18 -13.33 14.63 -15.48
N TYR A 19 -13.20 13.30 -15.29
CA TYR A 19 -11.95 12.56 -15.41
C TYR A 19 -12.03 11.48 -16.48
N ASN A 20 -10.91 11.22 -17.17
CA ASN A 20 -10.83 10.15 -18.18
C ASN A 20 -10.99 8.77 -17.51
N ARG A 21 -10.13 8.45 -16.55
CA ARG A 21 -10.19 7.23 -15.71
C ARG A 21 -10.22 7.62 -14.24
N VAL A 22 -10.81 6.75 -13.42
CA VAL A 22 -10.85 6.96 -11.96
C VAL A 22 -10.29 5.72 -11.27
N PHE A 23 -9.10 5.85 -10.71
CA PHE A 23 -8.41 4.80 -9.98
C PHE A 23 -8.66 4.92 -8.48
N VAL A 24 -8.83 3.78 -7.82
CA VAL A 24 -8.99 3.69 -6.37
C VAL A 24 -7.96 2.73 -5.81
N ILE A 25 -7.24 3.15 -4.78
CA ILE A 25 -6.27 2.38 -3.99
C ILE A 25 -6.53 2.58 -2.50
N SER A 26 -5.97 1.74 -1.65
CA SER A 26 -6.17 1.81 -0.19
C SER A 26 -4.98 1.25 0.59
N ASP A 27 -4.86 1.67 1.86
CA ASP A 27 -4.06 1.02 2.91
C ASP A 27 -2.61 0.73 2.51
N LEU A 28 -1.91 1.76 2.02
CA LEU A 28 -0.52 1.63 1.54
C LEU A 28 0.50 1.46 2.66
N HIS A 29 0.24 1.99 3.85
CA HIS A 29 1.08 1.81 5.03
C HIS A 29 2.59 1.98 4.79
N GLY A 30 3.01 3.06 4.14
CA GLY A 30 4.42 3.34 3.92
C GLY A 30 5.11 2.47 2.86
N TYR A 31 4.37 1.75 2.02
CA TYR A 31 4.92 0.91 0.95
C TYR A 31 5.09 1.72 -0.36
N TYR A 32 6.01 2.65 -0.35
CA TYR A 32 6.26 3.60 -1.43
C TYR A 32 6.60 2.95 -2.77
N GLU A 33 7.42 1.89 -2.76
CA GLU A 33 7.84 1.21 -3.98
C GLU A 33 6.67 0.53 -4.71
N LEU A 34 5.69 -0.03 -3.97
CA LEU A 34 4.48 -0.60 -4.57
C LEU A 34 3.65 0.49 -5.23
N PHE A 35 3.51 1.66 -4.57
CA PHE A 35 2.81 2.80 -5.15
C PHE A 35 3.47 3.30 -6.44
N LEU A 36 4.80 3.41 -6.49
CA LEU A 36 5.51 3.80 -7.70
C LEU A 36 5.24 2.86 -8.87
N LYS A 37 5.28 1.55 -8.60
CA LYS A 37 4.98 0.53 -9.60
C LYS A 37 3.52 0.57 -10.05
N PHE A 38 2.60 0.86 -9.13
CA PHE A 38 1.19 0.99 -9.47
C PHE A 38 0.97 2.15 -10.45
N ILE A 39 1.47 3.35 -10.15
CA ILE A 39 1.29 4.51 -11.05
C ILE A 39 1.97 4.32 -12.41
N GLU A 40 3.09 3.58 -12.46
CA GLU A 40 3.76 3.17 -13.70
C GLU A 40 2.91 2.16 -14.48
N LYS A 41 2.43 1.07 -13.83
CA LYS A 41 1.61 0.02 -14.45
C LYS A 41 0.33 0.56 -15.08
N VAL A 42 -0.38 1.45 -14.37
CA VAL A 42 -1.61 2.06 -14.89
C VAL A 42 -1.33 3.21 -15.87
N ASN A 43 -0.05 3.59 -16.03
CA ASN A 43 0.35 4.75 -16.81
C ASN A 43 -0.54 5.97 -16.50
N LEU A 44 -0.52 6.39 -15.21
CA LEU A 44 -1.39 7.45 -14.69
C LEU A 44 -1.17 8.77 -15.44
N GLN A 45 -2.22 9.35 -15.98
CA GLN A 45 -2.21 10.60 -16.72
C GLN A 45 -2.79 11.75 -15.89
N LYS A 46 -2.63 12.99 -16.35
CA LYS A 46 -3.11 14.18 -15.63
C LYS A 46 -4.63 14.39 -15.71
N ASP A 47 -5.27 13.83 -16.71
CA ASP A 47 -6.72 13.81 -16.89
C ASP A 47 -7.42 12.62 -16.18
N ASP A 48 -6.64 11.74 -15.56
CA ASP A 48 -7.16 10.72 -14.65
C ASP A 48 -7.36 11.28 -13.24
N LEU A 49 -8.16 10.60 -12.42
CA LEU A 49 -8.26 10.82 -10.99
C LEU A 49 -7.73 9.59 -10.25
N LEU A 50 -6.86 9.81 -9.26
CA LEU A 50 -6.45 8.80 -8.30
C LEU A 50 -7.05 9.12 -6.94
N ILE A 51 -7.81 8.18 -6.36
CA ILE A 51 -8.35 8.28 -4.99
C ILE A 51 -7.65 7.25 -4.11
N ASN A 52 -7.00 7.72 -3.05
CA ASN A 52 -6.50 6.87 -1.97
C ASN A 52 -7.49 6.90 -0.81
N LEU A 53 -7.98 5.73 -0.41
CA LEU A 53 -9.00 5.60 0.63
C LEU A 53 -8.46 5.71 2.07
N GLY A 54 -7.19 6.13 2.25
CA GLY A 54 -6.58 6.33 3.57
C GLY A 54 -5.55 5.27 3.95
N ASP A 55 -5.06 5.36 5.18
CA ASP A 55 -4.01 4.50 5.74
C ASP A 55 -2.74 4.45 4.87
N THR A 56 -2.24 5.63 4.54
CA THR A 56 -1.00 5.80 3.79
C THR A 56 0.23 5.62 4.68
N CYS A 57 0.13 5.98 5.96
CA CYS A 57 1.22 5.95 6.93
C CYS A 57 1.25 4.69 7.81
N ASP A 58 2.28 4.63 8.65
CA ASP A 58 2.54 3.62 9.68
C ASP A 58 2.92 2.23 9.13
N ARG A 59 3.47 1.37 9.97
CA ARG A 59 3.87 -0.02 9.70
C ARG A 59 5.02 -0.17 8.73
N GLY A 60 4.92 0.37 7.52
CA GLY A 60 6.00 0.43 6.54
C GLY A 60 6.92 1.63 6.75
N THR A 61 8.06 1.61 6.09
CA THR A 61 9.19 2.51 6.42
C THR A 61 9.25 3.79 5.61
N GLN A 62 8.35 4.01 4.63
CA GLN A 62 8.46 5.12 3.67
C GLN A 62 7.18 6.00 3.62
N SER A 63 6.55 6.22 4.78
CA SER A 63 5.31 7.01 4.88
C SER A 63 5.52 8.47 4.45
N TYR A 64 6.61 9.09 4.90
CA TYR A 64 6.88 10.50 4.60
C TYR A 64 7.23 10.70 3.12
N GLU A 65 7.96 9.76 2.53
CA GLU A 65 8.25 9.74 1.09
C GLU A 65 6.97 9.64 0.25
N LEU A 66 5.97 8.84 0.68
CA LEU A 66 4.68 8.77 0.01
C LEU A 66 3.98 10.12 0.01
N TYR A 67 3.89 10.80 1.14
CA TYR A 67 3.24 12.12 1.22
C TYR A 67 3.96 13.17 0.38
N LEU A 68 5.30 13.17 0.38
CA LEU A 68 6.07 14.06 -0.50
C LEU A 68 5.85 13.75 -1.99
N LYS A 69 5.72 12.47 -2.34
CA LYS A 69 5.44 12.07 -3.72
C LYS A 69 4.05 12.54 -4.16
N TYR A 70 3.04 12.38 -3.32
CA TYR A 70 1.70 12.86 -3.59
C TYR A 70 1.66 14.38 -3.77
N ASP A 71 2.24 15.14 -2.84
CA ASP A 71 2.33 16.59 -2.93
C ASP A 71 3.03 17.04 -4.23
N LYS A 72 4.16 16.39 -4.56
CA LYS A 72 4.87 16.66 -5.81
C LYS A 72 4.01 16.40 -7.05
N MET A 73 3.28 15.29 -7.09
CA MET A 73 2.42 14.96 -8.22
C MET A 73 1.25 15.94 -8.34
N ILE A 74 0.61 16.32 -7.22
CA ILE A 74 -0.47 17.33 -7.19
C ILE A 74 0.06 18.67 -7.73
N LYS A 75 1.24 19.12 -7.29
CA LYS A 75 1.89 20.33 -7.80
C LYS A 75 2.26 20.25 -9.30
N GLN A 76 2.45 19.05 -9.83
CA GLN A 76 2.67 18.79 -11.25
C GLN A 76 1.37 18.72 -12.08
N GLY A 77 0.21 18.86 -11.44
CA GLY A 77 -1.10 18.89 -12.09
C GLY A 77 -1.79 17.53 -12.23
N TYR A 78 -1.37 16.51 -11.45
CA TYR A 78 -2.13 15.26 -11.34
C TYR A 78 -3.33 15.45 -10.40
N ASN A 79 -4.48 14.86 -10.74
CA ASN A 79 -5.64 14.85 -9.88
C ASN A 79 -5.53 13.69 -8.88
N ILE A 80 -5.19 14.01 -7.65
CA ILE A 80 -5.06 13.04 -6.57
C ILE A 80 -5.89 13.51 -5.38
N LEU A 81 -6.74 12.64 -4.86
CA LEU A 81 -7.52 12.84 -3.67
C LEU A 81 -7.20 11.77 -2.63
N HIS A 82 -7.16 12.19 -1.38
CA HIS A 82 -6.98 11.29 -0.25
C HIS A 82 -8.20 11.36 0.66
N ILE A 83 -8.58 10.22 1.21
CA ILE A 83 -9.50 10.14 2.36
C ILE A 83 -8.65 9.95 3.61
N LEU A 84 -9.05 10.53 4.71
CA LEU A 84 -8.43 10.30 5.99
C LEU A 84 -8.73 8.89 6.48
N GLY A 85 -7.68 8.09 6.72
CA GLY A 85 -7.78 6.80 7.38
C GLY A 85 -7.62 6.92 8.90
N ASN A 86 -7.84 5.81 9.61
CA ASN A 86 -7.67 5.79 11.07
C ASN A 86 -6.20 5.96 11.50
N HIS A 87 -5.25 5.60 10.66
CA HIS A 87 -3.83 5.82 10.95
C HIS A 87 -3.44 7.30 10.85
N GLU A 88 -3.93 8.03 9.87
CA GLU A 88 -3.77 9.49 9.81
C GLU A 88 -4.49 10.18 10.98
N ASP A 89 -5.66 9.68 11.40
CA ASP A 89 -6.42 10.20 12.55
C ASP A 89 -5.64 10.00 13.86
N MET A 90 -5.05 8.82 14.09
CA MET A 90 -4.17 8.56 15.23
C MET A 90 -2.97 9.50 15.24
N LEU A 91 -2.28 9.67 14.11
CA LEU A 91 -1.14 10.56 13.97
C LEU A 91 -1.53 12.01 14.32
N LEU A 92 -2.54 12.56 13.64
CA LEU A 92 -2.98 13.94 13.86
C LEU A 92 -3.43 14.18 15.31
N THR A 93 -4.22 13.26 15.85
CA THR A 93 -4.70 13.37 17.23
C THR A 93 -3.54 13.36 18.21
N THR A 94 -2.55 12.49 18.02
CA THR A 94 -1.36 12.41 18.87
C THR A 94 -0.53 13.69 18.79
N VAL A 95 -0.28 14.22 17.59
CA VAL A 95 0.51 15.45 17.40
C VAL A 95 -0.22 16.67 17.99
N TYR A 96 -1.54 16.75 17.86
CA TYR A 96 -2.29 17.88 18.42
C TYR A 96 -2.48 17.83 19.93
N THR A 97 -2.63 16.65 20.52
CA THR A 97 -2.90 16.51 21.96
C THR A 97 -1.64 16.31 22.79
N LEU A 98 -0.63 15.64 22.26
CA LEU A 98 0.55 15.14 22.98
C LEU A 98 0.16 14.26 24.18
N ASP A 99 -0.98 13.58 24.07
CA ASP A 99 -1.50 12.67 25.08
C ASP A 99 -0.74 11.34 25.03
N PHE A 100 -0.33 10.84 26.21
CA PHE A 100 0.50 9.65 26.31
C PHE A 100 -0.23 8.38 25.85
N ASP A 101 -1.49 8.21 26.24
CA ASP A 101 -2.26 7.01 25.90
C ASP A 101 -2.50 6.95 24.36
N ARG A 102 -2.70 8.11 23.73
CA ARG A 102 -2.84 8.23 22.28
C ARG A 102 -1.54 7.95 21.55
N LEU A 103 -0.42 8.42 22.09
CA LEU A 103 0.91 8.12 21.56
C LEU A 103 1.20 6.62 21.63
N GLU A 104 0.95 5.99 22.78
CA GLU A 104 1.12 4.56 22.97
C GLU A 104 0.24 3.76 21.99
N HIS A 105 -1.05 4.12 21.89
CA HIS A 105 -1.97 3.50 20.96
C HIS A 105 -1.49 3.61 19.50
N TRP A 106 -1.01 4.79 19.09
CA TRP A 106 -0.47 4.98 17.75
C TRP A 106 0.81 4.17 17.51
N PHE A 107 1.71 4.09 18.50
CA PHE A 107 2.95 3.30 18.39
C PHE A 107 2.69 1.80 18.29
N ILE A 108 1.76 1.25 19.08
CA ILE A 108 1.33 -0.16 18.97
C ILE A 108 0.80 -0.47 17.55
N ASN A 109 0.27 0.53 16.86
CA ASN A 109 -0.20 0.42 15.48
C ASN A 109 0.87 0.75 14.42
N GLY A 110 2.14 0.95 14.82
CA GLY A 110 3.28 1.12 13.92
C GLY A 110 3.62 2.57 13.58
N GLY A 111 3.15 3.54 14.40
CA GLY A 111 3.38 4.96 14.20
C GLY A 111 4.84 5.40 14.27
N GLU A 112 5.69 4.67 15.02
CA GLU A 112 7.13 4.94 15.09
C GLU A 112 7.80 4.88 13.71
N LYS A 113 7.29 4.05 12.79
CA LYS A 113 7.82 3.95 11.42
C LYS A 113 7.60 5.22 10.62
N THR A 114 6.49 5.92 10.87
CA THR A 114 6.25 7.23 10.25
C THR A 114 7.23 8.27 10.77
N ILE A 115 7.55 8.28 12.07
CA ILE A 115 8.57 9.15 12.65
C ILE A 115 9.97 8.82 12.10
N GLU A 116 10.32 7.54 11.99
CA GLU A 116 11.59 7.10 11.40
C GLU A 116 11.74 7.59 9.95
N SER A 117 10.68 7.47 9.15
CA SER A 117 10.61 7.97 7.77
C SER A 117 10.81 9.49 7.71
N PHE A 118 10.10 10.25 8.55
CA PHE A 118 10.27 11.70 8.68
C PHE A 118 11.72 12.09 8.98
N LYS A 119 12.31 11.47 10.02
CA LYS A 119 13.70 11.73 10.42
C LYS A 119 14.71 11.46 9.31
N ARG A 120 14.52 10.34 8.60
CA ARG A 120 15.41 9.95 7.51
C ARG A 120 15.38 10.95 6.35
N VAL A 121 14.18 11.45 6.01
CA VAL A 121 14.00 12.33 4.85
C VAL A 121 14.36 13.78 5.17
N THR A 122 14.00 14.26 6.37
CA THR A 122 14.18 15.67 6.73
C THR A 122 15.49 15.96 7.47
N GLY A 123 16.10 14.96 8.10
CA GLY A 123 17.24 15.13 9.02
C GLY A 123 16.84 15.71 10.38
N LEU A 124 15.55 15.94 10.63
CA LEU A 124 15.02 16.49 11.88
C LEU A 124 14.89 15.41 12.97
N SER A 125 14.72 15.84 14.23
CA SER A 125 14.60 14.94 15.37
C SER A 125 13.18 14.40 15.57
N THR A 126 13.03 13.42 16.48
CA THR A 126 11.71 12.96 16.96
C THR A 126 10.90 14.09 17.60
N GLY A 127 11.55 14.98 18.38
CA GLY A 127 10.86 16.13 18.97
C GLY A 127 10.35 17.12 17.91
N ASP A 128 11.08 17.30 16.82
CA ASP A 128 10.67 18.13 15.70
C ASP A 128 9.46 17.58 14.94
N PHE A 129 9.26 16.26 14.96
CA PHE A 129 8.06 15.62 14.40
C PHE A 129 6.77 16.11 15.08
N PHE A 130 6.82 16.31 16.41
CA PHE A 130 5.68 16.80 17.20
C PHE A 130 5.58 18.33 17.27
N ASP A 131 6.51 19.03 16.65
CA ASP A 131 6.47 20.49 16.53
C ASP A 131 5.62 20.89 15.32
N LEU A 132 4.53 21.64 15.56
CA LEU A 132 3.55 21.99 14.53
C LEU A 132 4.13 22.87 13.42
N GLU A 133 5.16 23.67 13.72
CA GLU A 133 5.80 24.51 12.70
C GLU A 133 6.87 23.74 11.91
N LYS A 134 7.68 22.92 12.59
CA LYS A 134 8.74 22.14 11.94
C LYS A 134 8.19 21.00 11.06
N ASN A 135 7.07 20.41 11.46
CA ASN A 135 6.36 19.37 10.69
C ASN A 135 5.11 19.90 9.97
N LYS A 136 5.07 21.21 9.74
CA LYS A 136 3.90 21.90 9.17
C LYS A 136 3.42 21.28 7.87
N PHE A 137 4.33 20.88 6.98
CA PHE A 137 3.96 20.24 5.71
C PHE A 137 3.06 19.03 5.92
N LEU A 138 3.50 18.06 6.73
CA LEU A 138 2.75 16.82 6.93
C LEU A 138 1.41 17.09 7.63
N ILE A 139 1.44 17.92 8.67
CA ILE A 139 0.26 18.24 9.48
C ILE A 139 -0.81 18.94 8.64
N ASP A 140 -0.44 19.96 7.87
CA ASP A 140 -1.37 20.67 6.99
C ASP A 140 -1.90 19.76 5.88
N PHE A 141 -1.02 18.94 5.29
CA PHE A 141 -1.40 18.02 4.22
C PHE A 141 -2.45 17.01 4.70
N LEU A 142 -2.19 16.32 5.82
CA LEU A 142 -3.14 15.37 6.39
C LEU A 142 -4.44 16.03 6.87
N SER A 143 -4.33 17.22 7.47
CA SER A 143 -5.50 17.97 7.95
C SER A 143 -6.44 18.42 6.81
N SER A 144 -5.94 18.46 5.58
CA SER A 144 -6.73 18.80 4.40
C SER A 144 -7.57 17.63 3.85
N PHE A 145 -7.32 16.41 4.32
CA PHE A 145 -8.02 15.23 3.78
C PHE A 145 -9.49 15.20 4.21
N PRO A 146 -10.43 15.01 3.27
CA PRO A 146 -11.81 14.71 3.61
C PRO A 146 -11.93 13.34 4.28
N THR A 147 -12.98 13.14 5.05
CA THR A 147 -13.36 11.83 5.61
C THR A 147 -14.27 11.03 4.69
N LEU A 148 -14.82 11.70 3.68
CA LEU A 148 -15.75 11.11 2.74
C LEU A 148 -15.64 11.83 1.39
N ILE A 149 -15.61 11.06 0.31
CA ILE A 149 -15.76 11.59 -1.05
C ILE A 149 -17.06 11.01 -1.63
N VAL A 150 -17.88 11.87 -2.22
CA VAL A 150 -19.14 11.49 -2.82
C VAL A 150 -19.17 11.96 -4.26
N SER A 151 -19.41 11.04 -5.19
CA SER A 151 -19.63 11.38 -6.59
C SER A 151 -21.11 11.24 -7.00
N ASN A 152 -21.38 11.48 -8.26
CA ASN A 152 -22.68 11.23 -8.87
C ASN A 152 -23.08 9.73 -8.80
N LYS A 153 -22.14 8.78 -8.87
CA LYS A 153 -22.40 7.33 -8.92
C LYS A 153 -21.77 6.55 -7.77
N THR A 154 -20.80 7.13 -7.06
CA THR A 154 -19.96 6.41 -6.13
C THR A 154 -19.77 7.15 -4.82
N ILE A 155 -19.61 6.39 -3.73
CA ILE A 155 -19.19 6.85 -2.41
C ILE A 155 -17.83 6.22 -2.12
N PHE A 156 -16.87 7.01 -1.64
CA PHE A 156 -15.55 6.57 -1.24
C PHE A 156 -15.35 6.90 0.23
N THR A 157 -15.07 5.89 1.03
CA THR A 157 -14.85 5.99 2.48
C THR A 157 -13.66 5.14 2.89
N HIS A 158 -13.04 5.45 4.04
CA HIS A 158 -11.96 4.60 4.52
C HIS A 158 -12.48 3.27 5.05
N ALA A 159 -13.34 3.27 6.06
CA ALA A 159 -13.77 2.05 6.76
C ALA A 159 -15.19 1.60 6.39
N ALA A 160 -16.18 2.43 6.65
CA ALA A 160 -17.57 2.07 6.45
C ALA A 160 -18.42 3.28 6.05
N TYR A 161 -19.64 3.03 5.62
CA TYR A 161 -20.65 4.05 5.34
C TYR A 161 -21.98 3.58 5.92
N ASN A 162 -22.69 4.42 6.68
CA ASN A 162 -24.02 4.09 7.15
C ASN A 162 -25.06 4.39 6.05
N PRO A 163 -25.61 3.36 5.37
CA PRO A 163 -26.52 3.58 4.24
C PRO A 163 -27.87 4.20 4.61
N ASP A 164 -28.20 4.22 5.90
CA ASP A 164 -29.47 4.76 6.41
C ASP A 164 -29.38 6.27 6.66
N LEU A 165 -28.20 6.87 6.52
CA LEU A 165 -27.94 8.29 6.73
C LEU A 165 -27.38 8.97 5.48
N PRO A 166 -27.78 10.21 5.19
CA PRO A 166 -27.16 10.98 4.11
C PRO A 166 -25.72 11.37 4.47
N PRO A 167 -24.88 11.74 3.48
CA PRO A 167 -23.46 12.04 3.68
C PRO A 167 -23.18 13.04 4.82
N GLU A 168 -23.99 14.08 4.94
CA GLU A 168 -23.82 15.15 5.93
C GLU A 168 -24.06 14.70 7.37
N LYS A 169 -24.86 13.63 7.55
CA LYS A 169 -25.21 13.06 8.86
C LYS A 169 -24.34 11.85 9.26
N GLN A 170 -23.39 11.45 8.40
CA GLN A 170 -22.46 10.38 8.74
C GLN A 170 -21.63 10.77 9.97
N GLU A 171 -21.43 9.84 10.89
CA GLU A 171 -20.49 10.02 12.00
C GLU A 171 -19.06 9.78 11.52
N GLU A 172 -18.12 10.65 11.89
CA GLU A 172 -16.73 10.54 11.45
C GLU A 172 -16.10 9.23 11.91
N TYR A 173 -16.35 8.82 13.15
CA TYR A 173 -15.88 7.54 13.67
C TYR A 173 -16.35 6.36 12.80
N PHE A 174 -17.60 6.38 12.35
CA PHE A 174 -18.13 5.32 11.49
C PHE A 174 -17.39 5.26 10.14
N LEU A 175 -17.09 6.40 9.54
CA LEU A 175 -16.40 6.49 8.27
C LEU A 175 -14.95 5.99 8.32
N ILE A 176 -14.28 6.10 9.50
CA ILE A 176 -12.83 5.91 9.63
C ILE A 176 -12.46 4.64 10.41
N TRP A 177 -13.30 4.20 11.37
CA TRP A 177 -12.94 3.16 12.33
C TRP A 177 -13.85 1.93 12.34
N ASN A 178 -15.07 2.05 11.80
CA ASN A 178 -16.07 1.00 11.93
C ASN A 178 -15.71 -0.26 11.12
N ARG A 179 -15.95 -1.44 11.71
CA ARG A 179 -15.70 -2.75 11.08
C ARG A 179 -16.97 -3.58 10.91
N GLU A 180 -18.15 -2.97 11.09
CA GLU A 180 -19.42 -3.65 10.90
C GLU A 180 -19.75 -3.84 9.43
N ASN A 181 -20.53 -4.87 9.15
CA ASN A 181 -21.05 -5.17 7.83
C ASN A 181 -22.13 -4.15 7.46
N PHE A 182 -21.83 -3.21 6.61
CA PHE A 182 -22.79 -2.22 6.13
C PHE A 182 -23.30 -2.52 4.70
N TRP A 183 -22.57 -3.33 3.95
CA TRP A 183 -22.85 -3.60 2.54
C TRP A 183 -24.20 -4.30 2.32
N ASP A 184 -24.65 -5.13 3.24
CA ASP A 184 -25.95 -5.80 3.13
C ASP A 184 -27.14 -4.81 3.16
N ARG A 185 -26.91 -3.62 3.73
CA ARG A 185 -27.90 -2.55 3.85
C ARG A 185 -27.76 -1.45 2.80
N ASN A 186 -26.79 -1.50 1.90
CA ASN A 186 -26.60 -0.43 0.93
C ASN A 186 -27.79 -0.32 -0.04
N LYS A 187 -28.58 0.70 0.14
CA LYS A 187 -29.74 1.10 -0.69
C LYS A 187 -29.58 2.51 -1.28
N THR A 188 -28.35 3.05 -1.24
CA THR A 188 -28.08 4.42 -1.70
C THR A 188 -28.22 4.59 -3.23
N GLY A 189 -28.25 3.49 -3.98
CA GLY A 189 -28.19 3.50 -5.44
C GLY A 189 -26.78 3.77 -5.99
N LYS A 190 -25.78 3.98 -5.11
CA LYS A 190 -24.37 4.24 -5.46
C LYS A 190 -23.50 3.05 -5.13
N ALA A 191 -22.42 2.87 -5.89
CA ALA A 191 -21.33 1.99 -5.50
C ALA A 191 -20.60 2.56 -4.29
N ILE A 192 -20.06 1.68 -3.40
CA ILE A 192 -19.27 2.11 -2.24
C ILE A 192 -17.91 1.40 -2.28
N TYR A 193 -16.83 2.17 -2.34
CA TYR A 193 -15.45 1.67 -2.25
C TYR A 193 -14.87 2.00 -0.88
N PHE A 194 -14.22 1.00 -0.24
CA PHE A 194 -13.68 1.13 1.10
C PHE A 194 -12.43 0.25 1.31
N GLY A 195 -11.71 0.48 2.42
CA GLY A 195 -10.51 -0.24 2.85
C GLY A 195 -10.57 -0.69 4.31
N HIS A 196 -9.52 -0.36 5.11
CA HIS A 196 -9.44 -0.50 6.57
C HIS A 196 -9.41 -1.94 7.11
N THR A 197 -10.18 -2.84 6.54
CA THR A 197 -10.24 -4.24 6.99
C THR A 197 -9.76 -5.14 5.87
N PRO A 198 -8.54 -5.70 5.99
CA PRO A 198 -7.96 -6.50 4.94
C PRO A 198 -8.84 -7.65 4.50
N SER A 199 -8.88 -7.86 3.19
CA SER A 199 -9.55 -9.00 2.57
C SER A 199 -9.09 -10.32 3.20
N LYS A 200 -10.05 -11.19 3.54
CA LYS A 200 -9.78 -12.55 4.04
C LYS A 200 -9.69 -13.60 2.94
N LYS A 201 -9.74 -13.21 1.66
CA LYS A 201 -9.56 -14.15 0.54
C LYS A 201 -8.13 -14.70 0.54
N GLU A 202 -8.00 -16.00 0.26
CA GLU A 202 -6.70 -16.71 0.25
C GLU A 202 -5.67 -16.04 -0.68
N ASN A 203 -6.11 -15.50 -1.81
CA ASN A 203 -5.22 -14.86 -2.79
C ASN A 203 -5.02 -13.36 -2.57
N HIS A 204 -5.55 -12.78 -1.46
CA HIS A 204 -5.47 -11.36 -1.17
C HIS A 204 -5.81 -10.51 -2.40
N THR A 205 -7.03 -10.64 -2.89
CA THR A 205 -7.58 -9.89 -4.03
C THR A 205 -8.69 -8.96 -3.57
N ILE A 206 -9.04 -8.01 -4.42
CA ILE A 206 -10.20 -7.12 -4.25
C ILE A 206 -11.45 -7.94 -3.98
N VAL A 207 -12.28 -7.50 -3.01
CA VAL A 207 -13.49 -8.21 -2.62
C VAL A 207 -14.72 -7.42 -3.01
N TYR A 208 -15.56 -8.04 -3.81
CA TYR A 208 -16.88 -7.52 -4.15
C TYR A 208 -17.90 -8.08 -3.16
N TYR A 209 -18.56 -7.19 -2.46
CA TYR A 209 -19.67 -7.50 -1.56
C TYR A 209 -21.02 -7.23 -2.25
N PRO A 210 -22.13 -7.72 -1.68
CA PRO A 210 -23.47 -7.40 -2.17
C PRO A 210 -23.71 -5.89 -2.29
N ASN A 211 -24.71 -5.52 -3.08
CA ASN A 211 -25.19 -4.15 -3.22
C ASN A 211 -24.12 -3.14 -3.65
N ASN A 212 -23.25 -3.52 -4.60
CA ASN A 212 -22.20 -2.68 -5.17
C ASN A 212 -21.18 -2.12 -4.15
N CYS A 213 -20.83 -2.88 -3.14
CA CYS A 213 -19.79 -2.53 -2.20
C CYS A 213 -18.49 -3.27 -2.52
N THR A 214 -17.36 -2.58 -2.52
CA THR A 214 -16.05 -3.15 -2.93
C THR A 214 -14.97 -2.76 -1.92
N CYS A 215 -14.29 -3.77 -1.35
CA CYS A 215 -13.13 -3.58 -0.48
C CYS A 215 -11.84 -3.68 -1.28
N ILE A 216 -11.00 -2.64 -1.16
CA ILE A 216 -9.70 -2.52 -1.88
C ILE A 216 -8.51 -2.88 -0.97
N ASP A 217 -8.68 -2.91 0.35
CA ASP A 217 -7.60 -3.25 1.29
C ASP A 217 -7.23 -4.74 1.18
N LEU A 218 -6.00 -5.01 0.76
CA LEU A 218 -5.43 -6.35 0.63
C LEU A 218 -4.53 -6.75 1.82
N GLY A 219 -4.30 -5.84 2.77
CA GLY A 219 -3.33 -6.03 3.84
C GLY A 219 -1.90 -5.81 3.35
N THR A 220 -1.62 -4.72 2.65
CA THR A 220 -0.33 -4.40 2.03
C THR A 220 0.85 -4.65 2.95
N TYR A 221 0.76 -4.23 4.22
CA TYR A 221 1.85 -4.39 5.19
C TYR A 221 2.13 -5.84 5.62
N ARG A 222 1.17 -6.75 5.41
CA ARG A 222 1.31 -8.18 5.73
C ARG A 222 1.85 -8.99 4.56
N TYR A 223 1.43 -8.62 3.35
CA TYR A 223 1.60 -9.49 2.17
C TYR A 223 2.50 -8.88 1.11
N ASN A 224 3.06 -7.66 1.33
CA ASN A 224 3.80 -6.91 0.32
C ASN A 224 3.04 -6.80 -1.02
N LYS A 225 1.71 -6.73 -0.95
CA LYS A 225 0.82 -6.70 -2.10
C LYS A 225 -0.21 -5.60 -1.96
N MET A 226 -0.31 -4.71 -2.93
CA MET A 226 -1.37 -3.71 -3.02
C MET A 226 -2.32 -4.03 -4.17
N GLY A 227 -3.57 -3.59 -4.03
CA GLY A 227 -4.58 -3.58 -5.07
C GLY A 227 -4.99 -2.17 -5.46
N GLY A 228 -5.45 -2.05 -6.70
CA GLY A 228 -6.13 -0.87 -7.20
C GLY A 228 -7.12 -1.26 -8.28
N ILE A 229 -8.12 -0.42 -8.49
CA ILE A 229 -9.15 -0.65 -9.50
C ILE A 229 -9.43 0.63 -10.29
N GLU A 230 -9.60 0.51 -11.61
CA GLU A 230 -10.24 1.55 -12.42
C GLU A 230 -11.76 1.33 -12.37
N ILE A 231 -12.50 2.29 -11.80
CA ILE A 231 -13.89 2.05 -11.43
C ILE A 231 -14.88 2.04 -12.58
N LYS A 232 -14.54 2.65 -13.74
CA LYS A 232 -15.43 2.68 -14.91
C LYS A 232 -15.34 1.39 -15.72
N SER A 233 -14.12 0.90 -15.97
CA SER A 233 -13.86 -0.37 -16.67
C SER A 233 -13.99 -1.61 -15.78
N LYS A 234 -13.84 -1.44 -14.47
CA LYS A 234 -13.68 -2.50 -13.46
C LYS A 234 -12.37 -3.28 -13.60
N GLU A 235 -11.39 -2.72 -14.29
CA GLU A 235 -10.07 -3.34 -14.41
C GLU A 235 -9.31 -3.27 -13.09
N GLU A 236 -8.85 -4.43 -12.63
CA GLU A 236 -8.10 -4.60 -11.38
C GLU A 236 -6.60 -4.63 -11.65
N TYR A 237 -5.84 -4.04 -10.75
CA TYR A 237 -4.38 -4.00 -10.80
C TYR A 237 -3.81 -4.51 -9.48
N TYR A 238 -2.84 -5.39 -9.57
CA TYR A 238 -2.16 -5.98 -8.41
C TYR A 238 -0.66 -5.76 -8.56
N ILE A 239 -0.04 -5.23 -7.52
CA ILE A 239 1.40 -5.01 -7.43
C ILE A 239 1.92 -5.75 -6.22
N GLU A 240 2.89 -6.62 -6.41
CA GLU A 240 3.41 -7.48 -5.35
C GLU A 240 4.94 -7.56 -5.39
N MET A 241 5.57 -7.45 -4.22
CA MET A 241 6.98 -7.78 -4.04
C MET A 241 7.10 -9.11 -3.31
N LEU A 242 7.58 -10.12 -4.02
CA LEU A 242 7.80 -11.46 -3.48
C LEU A 242 9.14 -11.52 -2.77
N TYR A 243 9.14 -11.96 -1.51
CA TYR A 243 10.36 -12.29 -0.78
C TYR A 243 10.08 -13.40 0.21
N GLN A 244 10.84 -14.48 0.07
CA GLN A 244 10.80 -15.60 1.00
C GLN A 244 12.26 -15.94 1.41
N GLY A 245 12.58 -15.69 2.68
CA GLY A 245 13.92 -15.90 3.20
C GLY A 245 14.10 -15.30 4.60
N ASP A 246 15.29 -15.53 5.19
CA ASP A 246 15.65 -15.10 6.56
C ASP A 246 17.02 -14.38 6.61
N GLY A 247 17.55 -13.96 5.48
CA GLY A 247 18.87 -13.32 5.36
C GLY A 247 20.04 -14.30 5.20
N LYS A 248 19.92 -15.54 5.69
CA LYS A 248 20.87 -16.65 5.42
C LYS A 248 20.37 -17.52 4.28
N THR A 249 19.07 -17.56 4.09
CA THR A 249 18.41 -18.29 3.02
C THR A 249 17.50 -17.35 2.24
N ARG A 250 17.33 -17.63 0.94
CA ARG A 250 16.35 -16.97 0.08
C ARG A 250 15.78 -17.98 -0.91
N PHE A 251 14.52 -18.26 -0.81
CA PHE A 251 13.78 -19.16 -1.68
C PHE A 251 13.24 -18.45 -2.91
N VAL A 252 12.61 -17.29 -2.70
CA VAL A 252 11.95 -16.49 -3.73
C VAL A 252 12.36 -15.02 -3.60
N LEU A 253 12.56 -14.36 -4.74
CA LEU A 253 12.65 -12.90 -4.85
C LEU A 253 12.02 -12.47 -6.17
N GLY A 254 11.12 -11.47 -6.14
CA GLY A 254 10.48 -11.02 -7.36
C GLY A 254 9.67 -9.75 -7.22
N GLU A 255 9.31 -9.20 -8.35
CA GLU A 255 8.38 -8.08 -8.50
C GLU A 255 7.38 -8.45 -9.57
N VAL A 256 6.09 -8.49 -9.22
CA VAL A 256 5.02 -8.97 -10.08
C VAL A 256 3.92 -7.91 -10.17
N THR A 257 3.50 -7.62 -11.40
CA THR A 257 2.45 -6.64 -11.70
C THR A 257 1.30 -7.22 -12.54
N GLY A 258 1.26 -8.54 -12.71
CA GLY A 258 0.26 -9.28 -13.49
C GLY A 258 0.52 -10.78 -13.43
N ASP A 259 -0.04 -11.53 -14.38
CA ASP A 259 -0.08 -12.99 -14.30
C ASP A 259 1.01 -13.69 -15.12
N ASN A 260 1.86 -12.94 -15.84
CA ASN A 260 2.91 -13.49 -16.71
C ASN A 260 4.30 -12.95 -16.36
N PRO A 261 4.87 -13.24 -15.14
CA PRO A 261 6.22 -12.83 -14.81
C PRO A 261 7.29 -13.65 -15.54
N LEU A 262 8.44 -13.05 -15.83
CA LEU A 262 9.63 -13.77 -16.26
C LEU A 262 10.20 -14.59 -15.08
N ILE A 263 10.11 -15.91 -15.13
CA ILE A 263 10.68 -16.80 -14.10
C ILE A 263 12.12 -17.17 -14.47
N CYS A 264 13.05 -16.87 -13.58
CA CYS A 264 14.48 -17.15 -13.75
C CYS A 264 14.98 -18.07 -12.65
N PHE A 265 15.94 -18.94 -13.00
CA PHE A 265 16.61 -19.82 -12.06
C PHE A 265 18.11 -19.46 -11.94
N GLY A 266 18.57 -19.35 -10.70
CA GLY A 266 19.98 -19.23 -10.36
C GLY A 266 20.48 -20.46 -9.62
N ILE A 267 21.79 -20.57 -9.44
CA ILE A 267 22.38 -21.66 -8.65
C ILE A 267 22.05 -21.44 -7.18
N ASN A 268 22.40 -20.26 -6.65
CA ASN A 268 22.15 -19.86 -5.27
C ASN A 268 21.89 -18.35 -5.19
N PRO A 269 21.21 -17.88 -4.13
CA PRO A 269 20.98 -16.46 -3.94
C PRO A 269 22.29 -15.73 -3.60
N SER A 270 22.44 -14.52 -4.16
CA SER A 270 23.48 -13.57 -3.78
C SER A 270 22.89 -12.47 -2.85
N ASN A 271 23.48 -11.29 -2.85
CA ASN A 271 23.19 -10.23 -1.85
C ASN A 271 21.87 -9.47 -2.07
N ALA A 272 21.13 -9.73 -3.15
CA ALA A 272 19.86 -9.05 -3.37
C ALA A 272 18.82 -9.46 -2.32
N LYS A 273 18.16 -8.48 -1.72
CA LYS A 273 17.20 -8.68 -0.62
C LYS A 273 16.21 -7.51 -0.54
N ILE A 274 15.12 -7.70 0.19
CA ILE A 274 14.26 -6.60 0.59
C ILE A 274 14.71 -6.10 1.96
N VAL A 275 14.99 -4.80 2.06
CA VAL A 275 15.33 -4.11 3.31
C VAL A 275 14.46 -2.86 3.39
N ASP A 276 13.78 -2.67 4.49
CA ASP A 276 12.90 -1.51 4.71
C ASP A 276 11.89 -1.31 3.58
N ASN A 277 11.24 -2.40 3.17
CA ASN A 277 10.28 -2.46 2.06
C ASN A 277 10.84 -2.03 0.70
N LYS A 278 12.17 -2.00 0.57
CA LYS A 278 12.87 -1.60 -0.64
C LYS A 278 13.75 -2.73 -1.16
N LEU A 279 13.66 -3.01 -2.46
CA LEU A 279 14.50 -4.00 -3.10
C LEU A 279 15.92 -3.45 -3.30
N GLN A 280 16.88 -4.06 -2.61
CA GLN A 280 18.31 -3.88 -2.86
C GLN A 280 18.75 -4.90 -3.91
N THR A 281 19.09 -4.43 -5.11
CA THR A 281 19.45 -5.28 -6.24
C THR A 281 20.95 -5.51 -6.32
N ASP A 282 21.34 -6.70 -6.78
CA ASP A 282 22.69 -7.00 -7.28
C ASP A 282 22.76 -6.95 -8.81
N LYS A 283 23.93 -7.34 -9.37
CA LYS A 283 24.15 -7.33 -10.81
C LYS A 283 23.22 -8.29 -11.57
N THR A 284 22.92 -9.44 -10.98
CA THR A 284 22.05 -10.46 -11.58
C THR A 284 20.61 -9.95 -11.65
N ILE A 285 20.09 -9.46 -10.54
CA ILE A 285 18.72 -8.91 -10.48
C ILE A 285 18.55 -7.70 -11.41
N LYS A 286 19.54 -6.81 -11.50
CA LYS A 286 19.52 -5.69 -12.47
C LYS A 286 19.39 -6.17 -13.91
N LYS A 287 20.07 -7.25 -14.30
CA LYS A 287 19.93 -7.84 -15.65
C LYS A 287 18.54 -8.46 -15.87
N ILE A 288 18.02 -9.20 -14.88
CA ILE A 288 16.70 -9.83 -14.98
C ILE A 288 15.62 -8.75 -15.14
N ARG A 289 15.66 -7.70 -14.31
CA ARG A 289 14.73 -6.55 -14.44
C ARG A 289 14.81 -5.94 -15.83
N TYR A 290 16.01 -5.65 -16.31
CA TYR A 290 16.22 -5.09 -17.65
C TYR A 290 15.61 -5.98 -18.75
N ILE A 291 15.78 -7.31 -18.68
CA ILE A 291 15.20 -8.24 -19.65
C ILE A 291 13.66 -8.23 -19.55
N ALA A 292 13.10 -8.29 -18.34
CA ALA A 292 11.65 -8.26 -18.14
C ALA A 292 11.04 -6.95 -18.68
N ASP A 293 11.70 -5.81 -18.42
CA ASP A 293 11.24 -4.48 -18.87
C ASP A 293 11.32 -4.32 -20.40
N MET A 294 12.38 -4.86 -21.03
CA MET A 294 12.59 -4.81 -22.47
C MET A 294 11.60 -5.69 -23.26
N GLU A 295 11.30 -6.87 -22.72
CA GLU A 295 10.38 -7.84 -23.29
C GLU A 295 8.94 -7.55 -22.80
N LYS A 296 8.31 -6.53 -23.32
CA LYS A 296 6.97 -6.00 -22.90
C LYS A 296 5.85 -7.04 -22.71
N LYS A 297 6.13 -8.32 -22.95
CA LYS A 297 5.22 -9.43 -22.71
C LYS A 297 5.19 -9.91 -21.24
N TYR A 298 6.18 -9.51 -20.43
CA TYR A 298 6.25 -9.92 -19.04
C TYR A 298 5.65 -8.88 -18.11
N ASP A 299 4.94 -9.34 -17.10
CA ASP A 299 4.32 -8.54 -16.04
C ASP A 299 5.18 -8.51 -14.76
N GLY A 300 6.50 -8.48 -14.94
CA GLY A 300 7.48 -8.52 -13.85
C GLY A 300 8.44 -9.69 -13.97
N TRP A 301 9.08 -10.03 -12.86
CA TRP A 301 10.09 -11.10 -12.82
C TRP A 301 10.10 -11.82 -11.48
N ILE A 302 10.51 -13.09 -11.49
CA ILE A 302 10.71 -13.92 -10.30
C ILE A 302 12.05 -14.62 -10.43
N MET A 303 12.88 -14.54 -9.38
CA MET A 303 14.14 -15.26 -9.25
C MET A 303 13.99 -16.38 -8.25
N LEU A 304 14.13 -17.60 -8.71
CA LEU A 304 14.22 -18.84 -7.95
C LEU A 304 15.67 -19.34 -7.92
N ASN A 305 16.00 -20.20 -7.00
CA ASN A 305 17.37 -20.74 -6.90
C ASN A 305 17.35 -22.25 -6.69
N LEU A 306 18.33 -22.95 -7.25
CA LEU A 306 18.49 -24.41 -7.02
C LEU A 306 18.88 -24.70 -5.56
N TYR A 307 19.67 -23.80 -4.95
CA TYR A 307 20.03 -23.83 -3.54
C TYR A 307 19.56 -22.54 -2.88
N ALA A 308 18.95 -22.65 -1.70
CA ALA A 308 18.40 -21.49 -1.00
C ALA A 308 19.44 -20.73 -0.15
N GLN A 309 20.62 -21.28 0.09
CA GLN A 309 21.68 -20.65 0.90
C GLN A 309 22.22 -19.39 0.23
N VAL A 310 22.21 -18.27 0.96
CA VAL A 310 22.70 -16.96 0.47
C VAL A 310 24.24 -16.94 0.55
N THR A 311 24.91 -16.79 -0.59
CA THR A 311 26.35 -16.52 -0.67
C THR A 311 26.70 -15.87 -2.01
N SER A 312 27.63 -14.92 -1.99
CA SER A 312 28.22 -14.32 -3.20
C SER A 312 29.34 -15.18 -3.81
N GLU A 313 29.87 -16.12 -3.01
CA GLU A 313 30.98 -17.00 -3.37
C GLU A 313 30.47 -18.45 -3.41
N PRO A 314 30.35 -19.08 -4.59
CA PRO A 314 29.86 -20.46 -4.71
C PRO A 314 30.64 -21.49 -3.88
N ASN A 315 31.93 -21.24 -3.64
CA ASN A 315 32.79 -22.12 -2.83
C ASN A 315 32.43 -22.12 -1.32
N ASN A 316 31.60 -21.14 -0.88
CA ASN A 316 31.11 -21.02 0.49
C ASN A 316 29.77 -21.72 0.71
N LEU A 317 29.22 -22.38 -0.31
CA LEU A 317 28.06 -23.25 -0.12
C LEU A 317 28.43 -24.40 0.82
N ASP A 318 27.48 -24.79 1.67
CA ASP A 318 27.65 -25.91 2.58
C ASP A 318 28.01 -27.17 1.81
N LYS A 319 29.13 -27.85 2.22
CA LYS A 319 29.57 -29.09 1.61
C LYS A 319 28.69 -30.28 1.97
N VAL A 320 27.88 -30.13 3.04
CA VAL A 320 26.95 -31.16 3.49
C VAL A 320 25.55 -30.74 3.03
N PHE A 321 24.91 -31.59 2.27
CA PHE A 321 23.60 -31.39 1.74
C PHE A 321 22.54 -31.31 2.87
N ASN A 322 21.81 -30.19 2.96
CA ASN A 322 20.76 -29.99 3.95
C ASN A 322 19.40 -30.37 3.34
N ASN A 323 18.96 -31.61 3.62
CA ASN A 323 17.68 -32.14 3.09
C ASN A 323 16.48 -31.29 3.46
N ASN A 324 16.39 -30.76 4.69
CA ASN A 324 15.24 -29.94 5.12
C ASN A 324 15.19 -28.61 4.36
N LEU A 325 16.34 -27.96 4.19
CA LEU A 325 16.43 -26.72 3.43
C LEU A 325 16.09 -26.93 1.96
N HIS A 326 16.55 -28.05 1.39
CA HIS A 326 16.26 -28.42 0.00
C HIS A 326 14.77 -28.71 -0.22
N SER A 327 14.14 -29.52 0.65
CA SER A 327 12.71 -29.81 0.58
C SER A 327 11.88 -28.54 0.62
N LYS A 328 12.18 -27.66 1.58
CA LYS A 328 11.51 -26.35 1.68
C LYS A 328 11.69 -25.51 0.43
N ASN A 329 12.86 -25.54 -0.20
CA ASN A 329 13.14 -24.81 -1.44
C ASN A 329 12.32 -25.34 -2.61
N ILE A 330 12.19 -26.68 -2.73
CA ILE A 330 11.34 -27.31 -3.75
C ILE A 330 9.88 -26.93 -3.55
N ASP A 331 9.37 -26.98 -2.31
CA ASP A 331 7.99 -26.59 -2.00
C ASP A 331 7.68 -25.14 -2.43
N GLU A 332 8.63 -24.21 -2.20
CA GLU A 332 8.44 -22.80 -2.61
C GLU A 332 8.54 -22.64 -4.13
N ILE A 333 9.40 -23.37 -4.82
CA ILE A 333 9.48 -23.41 -6.29
C ILE A 333 8.16 -23.93 -6.87
N GLU A 334 7.62 -25.03 -6.36
CA GLU A 334 6.37 -25.61 -6.81
C GLU A 334 5.18 -24.65 -6.61
N LYS A 335 5.12 -23.95 -5.47
CA LYS A 335 4.10 -22.93 -5.24
C LYS A 335 4.13 -21.82 -6.29
N ILE A 336 5.33 -21.33 -6.64
CA ILE A 336 5.48 -20.27 -7.65
C ILE A 336 5.09 -20.80 -9.04
N LEU A 337 5.55 -22.00 -9.44
CA LEU A 337 5.24 -22.56 -10.74
C LEU A 337 3.74 -22.91 -10.88
N ASN A 338 3.09 -23.34 -9.79
CA ASN A 338 1.63 -23.57 -9.79
C ASN A 338 0.83 -22.28 -9.86
N ARG A 339 1.36 -21.19 -9.28
CA ARG A 339 0.71 -19.88 -9.33
C ARG A 339 0.86 -19.19 -10.69
N PHE A 340 1.99 -19.41 -11.37
CA PHE A 340 2.32 -18.81 -12.66
C PHE A 340 2.70 -19.92 -13.66
N PRO A 341 1.71 -20.64 -14.22
CA PRO A 341 1.96 -21.87 -15.01
C PRO A 341 2.46 -21.63 -16.44
N ASN A 342 2.65 -20.37 -16.89
CA ASN A 342 3.03 -20.03 -18.28
C ASN A 342 4.52 -19.75 -18.43
#